data_42b5576ad06f3f99cd6a811327430a37
#
_entry.id   42b5576ad06f3f99cd6a811327430a37
#
_cell.length_a   1.000
_cell.length_b   1.000
_cell.length_c   1.000
_cell.angle_alpha   90.00
_cell.angle_beta   90.00
_cell.angle_gamma   90.00
#
_symmetry.space_group_name_H-M   'P 1'
#
loop_
_entity.id
_entity.type
_entity.pdbx_description
1 polymer ?
#
loop_
_entity_poly.entity_id
_entity_poly.type
_entity_poly.pdbx_seq_one_letter_code
_entity_poly.pdbx_strand_id
1 'polypeptide(L)'
;MPTSQARERLLAAAVRHALDDGIADLSLRQLAAAIGTSHRMLLYHFGSREGLLVAVTQAVEEQQRAALLGSGTTPQDARRSWEHLSDPRMWPQERLFYELYAYALRGRPGTEGFLDGFVESWVAPIAAALVESGADERTARADARLAVAVVRGLLLDLLATGDRAGVTEAYKRYLQHVSAAGAQVRARG
;
A
#
# COMPACT_ATOMS: atom_id res chain seq x y z
N MET A 1 -16.96 21.49 12.21
CA MET A 1 -17.46 20.47 11.28
C MET A 1 -17.32 20.81 9.79
N PRO A 2 -17.47 22.09 9.31
CA PRO A 2 -17.27 22.41 7.87
C PRO A 2 -15.85 22.17 7.37
N THR A 3 -14.83 22.27 8.20
CA THR A 3 -13.40 22.08 7.86
C THR A 3 -13.03 20.64 7.55
N SER A 4 -13.65 19.64 8.19
CA SER A 4 -13.41 18.21 7.90
C SER A 4 -13.92 17.83 6.50
N GLN A 5 -15.16 18.21 6.18
CA GLN A 5 -15.76 17.91 4.87
C GLN A 5 -15.03 18.59 3.70
N ALA A 6 -14.50 19.80 3.91
CA ALA A 6 -13.69 20.47 2.88
C ALA A 6 -12.35 19.73 2.66
N ARG A 7 -11.69 19.33 3.74
CA ARG A 7 -10.44 18.51 3.67
C ARG A 7 -10.69 17.19 2.96
N GLU A 8 -11.76 16.49 3.29
CA GLU A 8 -12.13 15.22 2.65
C GLU A 8 -12.40 15.35 1.14
N ARG A 9 -13.13 16.40 0.74
CA ARG A 9 -13.36 16.70 -0.69
C ARG A 9 -12.08 17.00 -1.45
N LEU A 10 -11.17 17.79 -0.86
CA LEU A 10 -9.87 18.09 -1.46
C LEU A 10 -8.99 16.85 -1.54
N LEU A 11 -8.97 16.03 -0.50
CA LEU A 11 -8.25 14.75 -0.51
C LEU A 11 -8.78 13.81 -1.59
N ALA A 12 -10.10 13.65 -1.70
CA ALA A 12 -10.71 12.80 -2.73
C ALA A 12 -10.39 13.29 -4.15
N ALA A 13 -10.34 14.63 -4.37
CA ALA A 13 -9.93 15.18 -5.65
C ALA A 13 -8.44 14.93 -5.95
N ALA A 14 -7.57 15.08 -4.95
CA ALA A 14 -6.15 14.79 -5.09
C ALA A 14 -5.87 13.30 -5.32
N VAL A 15 -6.60 12.40 -4.66
CA VAL A 15 -6.52 10.94 -4.88
C VAL A 15 -6.91 10.59 -6.32
N ARG A 16 -8.04 11.10 -6.82
CA ARG A 16 -8.43 10.87 -8.23
C ARG A 16 -7.35 11.31 -9.20
N HIS A 17 -6.85 12.54 -9.04
CA HIS A 17 -5.78 13.06 -9.89
C HIS A 17 -4.49 12.23 -9.79
N ALA A 18 -4.16 11.74 -8.59
CA ALA A 18 -3.01 10.86 -8.38
C ALA A 18 -3.14 9.53 -9.13
N LEU A 19 -4.34 8.97 -9.18
CA LEU A 19 -4.62 7.70 -9.87
C LEU A 19 -4.65 7.86 -11.39
N ASP A 20 -5.14 8.99 -11.89
CA ASP A 20 -5.31 9.24 -13.31
C ASP A 20 -4.02 9.78 -13.97
N ASP A 21 -3.37 10.77 -13.35
CA ASP A 21 -2.29 11.55 -13.96
C ASP A 21 -0.96 11.46 -13.18
N GLY A 22 -0.99 10.98 -11.93
CA GLY A 22 0.15 11.03 -11.00
C GLY A 22 0.33 12.40 -10.35
N ILE A 23 1.01 12.45 -9.21
CA ILE A 23 1.23 13.70 -8.44
C ILE A 23 2.66 13.88 -7.93
N ALA A 24 3.55 12.89 -8.10
CA ALA A 24 4.88 12.90 -7.50
C ALA A 24 5.71 14.11 -7.92
N ASP A 25 5.63 14.51 -9.18
CA ASP A 25 6.42 15.59 -9.76
C ASP A 25 5.75 16.96 -9.71
N LEU A 26 4.49 17.04 -9.23
CA LEU A 26 3.75 18.29 -9.19
C LEU A 26 4.13 19.14 -7.97
N SER A 27 4.38 20.42 -8.19
CA SER A 27 4.41 21.41 -7.11
C SER A 27 3.00 21.56 -6.50
N LEU A 28 2.93 22.02 -5.25
CA LEU A 28 1.64 22.25 -4.58
C LEU A 28 0.74 23.26 -5.33
N ARG A 29 1.33 24.21 -6.08
CA ARG A 29 0.58 25.16 -6.94
C ARG A 29 -0.03 24.48 -8.16
N GLN A 30 0.74 23.62 -8.83
CA GLN A 30 0.26 22.84 -9.97
C GLN A 30 -0.85 21.88 -9.54
N LEU A 31 -0.66 21.20 -8.42
CA LEU A 31 -1.68 20.32 -7.87
C LEU A 31 -2.96 21.06 -7.48
N ALA A 32 -2.83 22.24 -6.85
CA ALA A 32 -3.98 23.07 -6.54
C ALA A 32 -4.79 23.46 -7.80
N ALA A 33 -4.08 23.86 -8.87
CA ALA A 33 -4.71 24.17 -10.15
C ALA A 33 -5.39 22.94 -10.77
N ALA A 34 -4.74 21.78 -10.76
CA ALA A 34 -5.25 20.53 -11.31
C ALA A 34 -6.55 20.07 -10.65
N ILE A 35 -6.67 20.24 -9.31
CA ILE A 35 -7.87 19.82 -8.59
C ILE A 35 -8.88 20.94 -8.31
N GLY A 36 -8.71 22.12 -8.93
CA GLY A 36 -9.66 23.22 -8.90
C GLY A 36 -9.73 23.94 -7.54
N THR A 37 -8.58 24.10 -6.86
CA THR A 37 -8.49 24.78 -5.56
C THR A 37 -7.34 25.79 -5.53
N SER A 38 -7.16 26.49 -4.39
CA SER A 38 -6.04 27.40 -4.21
C SER A 38 -4.89 26.74 -3.43
N HIS A 39 -3.65 27.13 -3.73
CA HIS A 39 -2.45 26.75 -2.97
C HIS A 39 -2.63 27.00 -1.46
N ARG A 40 -3.26 28.14 -1.09
CA ARG A 40 -3.54 28.48 0.31
C ARG A 40 -4.46 27.48 0.99
N MET A 41 -5.47 26.96 0.27
CA MET A 41 -6.39 25.93 0.81
C MET A 41 -5.68 24.60 1.03
N LEU A 42 -4.78 24.20 0.12
CA LEU A 42 -3.99 22.98 0.32
C LEU A 42 -3.05 23.14 1.52
N LEU A 43 -2.35 24.26 1.66
CA LEU A 43 -1.52 24.52 2.84
C LEU A 43 -2.34 24.53 4.15
N TYR A 44 -3.51 25.15 4.12
CA TYR A 44 -4.38 25.20 5.29
C TYR A 44 -4.82 23.82 5.80
N HIS A 45 -5.15 22.90 4.86
CA HIS A 45 -5.68 21.57 5.21
C HIS A 45 -4.61 20.50 5.40
N PHE A 46 -3.46 20.62 4.75
CA PHE A 46 -2.43 19.58 4.71
C PHE A 46 -1.05 20.05 5.22
N GLY A 47 -0.88 21.33 5.53
CA GLY A 47 0.33 21.90 6.11
C GLY A 47 1.47 22.10 5.10
N SER A 48 1.79 21.09 4.31
CA SER A 48 2.87 21.11 3.32
C SER A 48 2.49 20.27 2.08
N ARG A 49 3.38 20.30 1.06
CA ARG A 49 3.28 19.39 -0.08
C ARG A 49 3.43 17.94 0.38
N GLU A 50 4.41 17.67 1.21
CA GLU A 50 4.70 16.36 1.77
C GLU A 50 3.51 15.85 2.59
N GLY A 51 2.89 16.68 3.43
CA GLY A 51 1.69 16.34 4.18
C GLY A 51 0.48 15.98 3.30
N LEU A 52 0.33 16.67 2.15
CA LEU A 52 -0.69 16.30 1.16
C LEU A 52 -0.36 14.96 0.48
N LEU A 53 0.89 14.76 0.05
CA LEU A 53 1.31 13.50 -0.58
C LEU A 53 1.16 12.31 0.38
N VAL A 54 1.50 12.49 1.66
CA VAL A 54 1.27 11.48 2.70
C VAL A 54 -0.22 11.15 2.82
N ALA A 55 -1.08 12.17 2.91
CA ALA A 55 -2.52 11.94 3.02
C ALA A 55 -3.10 11.21 1.79
N VAL A 56 -2.65 11.56 0.58
CA VAL A 56 -3.05 10.88 -0.67
C VAL A 56 -2.56 9.43 -0.66
N THR A 57 -1.29 9.18 -0.35
CA THR A 57 -0.73 7.82 -0.34
C THR A 57 -1.43 6.95 0.71
N GLN A 58 -1.69 7.47 1.91
CA GLN A 58 -2.46 6.75 2.92
C GLN A 58 -3.88 6.39 2.45
N ALA A 59 -4.56 7.31 1.76
CA ALA A 59 -5.89 7.05 1.21
C ALA A 59 -5.87 6.00 0.09
N VAL A 60 -4.88 6.03 -0.79
CA VAL A 60 -4.69 5.02 -1.84
C VAL A 60 -4.39 3.65 -1.23
N GLU A 61 -3.47 3.57 -0.27
CA GLU A 61 -3.13 2.33 0.45
C GLU A 61 -4.35 1.73 1.17
N GLU A 62 -5.18 2.58 1.79
CA GLU A 62 -6.42 2.13 2.43
C GLU A 62 -7.40 1.52 1.42
N GLN A 63 -7.59 2.17 0.28
CA GLN A 63 -8.45 1.66 -0.80
C GLN A 63 -7.90 0.33 -1.36
N GLN A 64 -6.60 0.24 -1.62
CA GLN A 64 -5.96 -0.98 -2.08
C GLN A 64 -6.12 -2.11 -1.06
N ARG A 65 -5.85 -1.83 0.20
CA ARG A 65 -6.00 -2.80 1.29
C ARG A 65 -7.44 -3.31 1.38
N ALA A 66 -8.42 -2.42 1.36
CA ALA A 66 -9.82 -2.80 1.40
C ALA A 66 -10.20 -3.70 0.20
N ALA A 67 -9.74 -3.35 -1.00
CA ALA A 67 -9.98 -4.13 -2.22
C ALA A 67 -9.32 -5.52 -2.17
N LEU A 68 -8.06 -5.59 -1.75
CA LEU A 68 -7.28 -6.84 -1.70
C LEU A 68 -7.80 -7.79 -0.62
N LEU A 69 -8.08 -7.27 0.59
CA LEU A 69 -8.60 -8.08 1.69
C LEU A 69 -10.07 -8.50 1.46
N GLY A 70 -10.85 -7.68 0.76
CA GLY A 70 -12.21 -8.01 0.35
C GLY A 70 -12.31 -9.07 -0.75
N SER A 71 -11.20 -9.37 -1.44
CA SER A 71 -11.16 -10.33 -2.55
C SER A 71 -11.03 -11.79 -2.11
N GLY A 72 -10.80 -12.06 -0.82
CA GLY A 72 -10.60 -13.39 -0.25
C GLY A 72 -9.13 -13.70 0.09
N THR A 73 -8.92 -14.90 0.66
CA THR A 73 -7.61 -15.34 1.20
C THR A 73 -7.07 -16.60 0.53
N THR A 74 -7.68 -17.02 -0.58
CA THR A 74 -7.20 -18.20 -1.30
C THR A 74 -5.90 -17.93 -2.04
N PRO A 75 -5.10 -18.96 -2.40
CA PRO A 75 -3.93 -18.79 -3.25
C PRO A 75 -4.25 -18.13 -4.61
N GLN A 76 -5.46 -18.31 -5.11
CA GLN A 76 -5.92 -17.66 -6.34
C GLN A 76 -6.17 -16.16 -6.14
N ASP A 77 -6.72 -15.77 -4.99
CA ASP A 77 -6.91 -14.37 -4.63
C ASP A 77 -5.56 -13.68 -4.44
N ALA A 78 -4.60 -14.33 -3.79
CA ALA A 78 -3.23 -13.84 -3.66
C ALA A 78 -2.56 -13.61 -5.03
N ARG A 79 -2.78 -14.49 -6.01
CA ARG A 79 -2.28 -14.30 -7.39
C ARG A 79 -2.93 -13.11 -8.09
N ARG A 80 -4.26 -12.95 -7.97
CA ARG A 80 -4.98 -11.78 -8.53
C ARG A 80 -4.50 -10.48 -7.90
N SER A 81 -4.28 -10.49 -6.59
CA SER A 81 -3.71 -9.35 -5.86
C SER A 81 -2.33 -8.97 -6.40
N TRP A 82 -1.46 -9.97 -6.63
CA TRP A 82 -0.14 -9.75 -7.22
C TRP A 82 -0.22 -9.20 -8.64
N GLU A 83 -1.10 -9.75 -9.49
CA GLU A 83 -1.32 -9.27 -10.86
C GLU A 83 -1.72 -7.78 -10.88
N HIS A 84 -2.59 -7.37 -9.94
CA HIS A 84 -2.97 -5.98 -9.76
C HIS A 84 -1.81 -5.10 -9.30
N LEU A 85 -1.13 -5.47 -8.22
CA LEU A 85 -0.03 -4.68 -7.65
C LEU A 85 1.17 -4.56 -8.62
N SER A 86 1.45 -5.61 -9.40
CA SER A 86 2.55 -5.63 -10.37
C SER A 86 2.19 -4.99 -11.71
N ASP A 87 0.97 -4.50 -11.92
CA ASP A 87 0.54 -3.83 -13.15
C ASP A 87 1.33 -2.52 -13.34
N PRO A 88 1.89 -2.24 -14.54
CA PRO A 88 2.61 -1.01 -14.81
C PRO A 88 1.84 0.27 -14.49
N ARG A 89 0.51 0.24 -14.54
CA ARG A 89 -0.35 1.37 -14.17
C ARG A 89 -0.25 1.74 -12.69
N MET A 90 0.16 0.80 -11.82
CA MET A 90 0.36 1.03 -10.38
C MET A 90 1.76 1.59 -10.05
N TRP A 91 2.73 1.49 -10.96
CA TRP A 91 4.12 1.87 -10.68
C TRP A 91 4.33 3.31 -10.22
N PRO A 92 3.64 4.34 -10.77
CA PRO A 92 3.79 5.70 -10.26
C PRO A 92 3.40 5.84 -8.79
N GLN A 93 2.34 5.16 -8.37
CA GLN A 93 1.85 5.15 -6.99
C GLN A 93 2.81 4.41 -6.06
N GLU A 94 3.30 3.24 -6.50
CA GLU A 94 4.28 2.46 -5.74
C GLU A 94 5.60 3.22 -5.57
N ARG A 95 6.08 3.94 -6.59
CA ARG A 95 7.27 4.80 -6.47
C ARG A 95 7.07 5.91 -5.44
N LEU A 96 5.93 6.60 -5.51
CA LEU A 96 5.58 7.64 -4.53
C LEU A 96 5.54 7.06 -3.11
N PHE A 97 4.93 5.87 -2.95
CA PHE A 97 4.91 5.18 -1.67
C PHE A 97 6.32 4.95 -1.11
N TYR A 98 7.24 4.34 -1.89
CA TYR A 98 8.61 4.07 -1.42
C TYR A 98 9.40 5.35 -1.16
N GLU A 99 9.19 6.42 -1.93
CA GLU A 99 9.80 7.73 -1.69
C GLU A 99 9.36 8.29 -0.33
N LEU A 100 8.06 8.34 -0.07
CA LEU A 100 7.51 8.82 1.20
C LEU A 100 7.89 7.91 2.38
N TYR A 101 7.94 6.60 2.16
CA TYR A 101 8.40 5.64 3.16
C TYR A 101 9.86 5.93 3.56
N ALA A 102 10.74 6.15 2.58
CA ALA A 102 12.13 6.52 2.83
C ALA A 102 12.26 7.90 3.53
N TYR A 103 11.40 8.86 3.19
CA TYR A 103 11.37 10.17 3.87
C TYR A 103 10.91 10.04 5.33
N ALA A 104 9.88 9.24 5.59
CA ALA A 104 9.37 9.02 6.93
C ALA A 104 10.40 8.29 7.82
N LEU A 105 11.11 7.29 7.28
CA LEU A 105 12.21 6.63 7.99
C LEU A 105 13.35 7.58 8.40
N ARG A 106 13.51 8.70 7.67
CA ARG A 106 14.48 9.75 7.97
C ARG A 106 13.92 10.88 8.85
N GLY A 107 12.65 10.77 9.28
CA GLY A 107 11.99 11.81 10.06
C GLY A 107 11.84 13.14 9.32
N ARG A 108 11.63 13.12 8.00
CA ARG A 108 11.47 14.35 7.23
C ARG A 108 10.17 15.08 7.61
N PRO A 109 10.22 16.43 7.73
CA PRO A 109 9.02 17.21 8.00
C PRO A 109 7.91 16.94 6.98
N GLY A 110 6.66 16.83 7.47
CA GLY A 110 5.49 16.54 6.66
C GLY A 110 5.20 15.04 6.46
N THR A 111 6.04 14.15 7.04
CA THR A 111 5.81 12.69 7.01
C THR A 111 5.48 12.12 8.38
N GLU A 112 5.18 12.98 9.35
CA GLU A 112 4.81 12.59 10.71
C GLU A 112 3.59 11.66 10.70
N GLY A 113 3.66 10.58 11.46
CA GLY A 113 2.58 9.60 11.56
C GLY A 113 2.37 8.70 10.32
N PHE A 114 3.13 8.88 9.23
CA PHE A 114 2.96 8.05 8.03
C PHE A 114 3.21 6.57 8.28
N LEU A 115 4.20 6.25 9.13
CA LEU A 115 4.56 4.86 9.45
C LEU A 115 3.76 4.28 10.63
N ASP A 116 2.98 5.11 11.35
CA ASP A 116 2.26 4.68 12.54
C ASP A 116 1.19 3.64 12.20
N GLY A 117 1.38 2.43 12.72
CA GLY A 117 0.47 1.31 12.44
C GLY A 117 0.45 0.83 10.99
N PHE A 118 1.27 1.42 10.10
CA PHE A 118 1.22 1.13 8.67
C PHE A 118 1.46 -0.37 8.36
N VAL A 119 2.51 -0.98 8.89
CA VAL A 119 2.78 -2.41 8.70
C VAL A 119 1.70 -3.26 9.35
N GLU A 120 1.26 -2.88 10.54
CA GLU A 120 0.25 -3.61 11.29
C GLU A 120 -1.11 -3.61 10.59
N SER A 121 -1.47 -2.54 9.90
CA SER A 121 -2.72 -2.46 9.13
C SER A 121 -2.83 -3.51 8.01
N TRP A 122 -1.70 -4.01 7.53
CA TRP A 122 -1.62 -5.13 6.58
C TRP A 122 -1.48 -6.49 7.28
N VAL A 123 -0.66 -6.56 8.33
CA VAL A 123 -0.36 -7.81 9.04
C VAL A 123 -1.58 -8.33 9.80
N ALA A 124 -2.29 -7.47 10.52
CA ALA A 124 -3.39 -7.91 11.38
C ALA A 124 -4.53 -8.63 10.63
N PRO A 125 -5.08 -8.11 9.53
CA PRO A 125 -6.16 -8.80 8.82
C PRO A 125 -5.69 -10.08 8.13
N ILE A 126 -4.46 -10.14 7.61
CA ILE A 126 -3.91 -11.37 7.03
C ILE A 126 -3.73 -12.43 8.12
N ALA A 127 -3.19 -12.05 9.28
CA ALA A 127 -3.03 -12.96 10.41
C ALA A 127 -4.39 -13.49 10.90
N ALA A 128 -5.40 -12.64 11.00
CA ALA A 128 -6.75 -13.06 11.38
C ALA A 128 -7.30 -14.13 10.43
N ALA A 129 -7.17 -13.93 9.12
CA ALA A 129 -7.59 -14.90 8.12
C ALA A 129 -6.83 -16.23 8.21
N LEU A 130 -5.53 -16.20 8.54
CA LEU A 130 -4.74 -17.41 8.76
C LEU A 130 -5.19 -18.15 10.03
N VAL A 131 -5.53 -17.45 11.10
CA VAL A 131 -6.09 -18.05 12.32
C VAL A 131 -7.44 -18.71 12.03
N GLU A 132 -8.34 -18.04 11.29
CA GLU A 132 -9.60 -18.60 10.83
C GLU A 132 -9.41 -19.88 9.99
N SER A 133 -8.27 -19.98 9.29
CA SER A 133 -7.89 -21.17 8.51
C SER A 133 -7.24 -22.28 9.35
N GLY A 134 -7.10 -22.08 10.67
CA GLY A 134 -6.62 -23.07 11.63
C GLY A 134 -5.12 -22.93 12.03
N ALA A 135 -4.45 -21.83 11.66
CA ALA A 135 -3.11 -21.55 12.16
C ALA A 135 -3.15 -21.06 13.61
N ASP A 136 -2.13 -21.37 14.41
CA ASP A 136 -1.97 -20.72 15.72
C ASP A 136 -1.61 -19.24 15.55
N GLU A 137 -2.01 -18.41 16.51
CA GLU A 137 -1.90 -16.95 16.43
C GLU A 137 -0.47 -16.46 16.21
N ARG A 138 0.51 -17.08 16.86
CA ARG A 138 1.94 -16.70 16.75
C ARG A 138 2.47 -16.97 15.34
N THR A 139 2.18 -18.16 14.81
CA THR A 139 2.56 -18.56 13.45
C THR A 139 1.85 -17.69 12.42
N ALA A 140 0.53 -17.47 12.58
CA ALA A 140 -0.27 -16.63 11.71
C ALA A 140 0.31 -15.19 11.59
N ARG A 141 0.70 -14.57 12.71
CA ARG A 141 1.32 -13.24 12.68
C ARG A 141 2.70 -13.23 12.01
N ALA A 142 3.51 -14.25 12.23
CA ALA A 142 4.82 -14.37 11.58
C ALA A 142 4.67 -14.55 10.06
N ASP A 143 3.78 -15.42 9.63
CA ASP A 143 3.50 -15.69 8.21
C ASP A 143 2.89 -14.48 7.52
N ALA A 144 1.95 -13.78 8.16
CA ALA A 144 1.38 -12.53 7.65
C ALA A 144 2.46 -11.45 7.46
N ARG A 145 3.36 -11.28 8.43
CA ARG A 145 4.47 -10.33 8.32
C ARG A 145 5.44 -10.72 7.20
N LEU A 146 5.74 -12.01 7.06
CA LEU A 146 6.57 -12.52 5.96
C LEU A 146 5.91 -12.24 4.61
N ALA A 147 4.60 -12.51 4.48
CA ALA A 147 3.85 -12.22 3.25
C ALA A 147 3.94 -10.75 2.85
N VAL A 148 3.71 -9.83 3.78
CA VAL A 148 3.82 -8.38 3.55
C VAL A 148 5.26 -8.01 3.15
N ALA A 149 6.27 -8.55 3.82
CA ALA A 149 7.67 -8.27 3.53
C ALA A 149 8.08 -8.77 2.13
N VAL A 150 7.64 -9.98 1.73
CA VAL A 150 7.91 -10.55 0.40
C VAL A 150 7.26 -9.70 -0.68
N VAL A 151 5.97 -9.37 -0.56
CA VAL A 151 5.28 -8.55 -1.57
C VAL A 151 5.97 -7.20 -1.73
N ARG A 152 6.29 -6.51 -0.64
CA ARG A 152 6.98 -5.21 -0.69
C ARG A 152 8.38 -5.31 -1.28
N GLY A 153 9.14 -6.34 -0.91
CA GLY A 153 10.48 -6.57 -1.48
C GLY A 153 10.43 -6.81 -2.99
N LEU A 154 9.48 -7.63 -3.46
CA LEU A 154 9.31 -7.91 -4.89
C LEU A 154 8.78 -6.70 -5.68
N LEU A 155 7.92 -5.86 -5.09
CA LEU A 155 7.50 -4.60 -5.73
C LEU A 155 8.66 -3.61 -5.84
N LEU A 156 9.50 -3.50 -4.81
CA LEU A 156 10.69 -2.66 -4.87
C LEU A 156 11.68 -3.15 -5.94
N ASP A 157 11.90 -4.45 -6.03
CA ASP A 157 12.72 -5.09 -7.10
C ASP A 157 12.12 -4.80 -8.49
N LEU A 158 10.80 -4.97 -8.64
CA LEU A 158 10.09 -4.66 -9.88
C LEU A 158 10.31 -3.20 -10.33
N LEU A 159 10.20 -2.26 -9.40
CA LEU A 159 10.40 -0.83 -9.72
C LEU A 159 11.86 -0.50 -10.08
N ALA A 160 12.81 -1.23 -9.52
CA ALA A 160 14.24 -1.06 -9.79
C ALA A 160 14.65 -1.68 -11.12
N THR A 161 14.12 -2.85 -11.47
CA THR A 161 14.57 -3.67 -12.61
C THR A 161 13.65 -3.61 -13.82
N GLY A 162 12.34 -3.39 -13.59
CA GLY A 162 11.31 -3.54 -14.62
C GLY A 162 11.01 -5.01 -15.00
N ASP A 163 11.68 -5.99 -14.35
CA ASP A 163 11.52 -7.43 -14.64
C ASP A 163 10.25 -8.00 -14.01
N ARG A 164 9.11 -7.67 -14.57
CA ARG A 164 7.81 -8.20 -14.11
C ARG A 164 7.72 -9.72 -14.19
N ALA A 165 8.38 -10.35 -15.18
CA ALA A 165 8.33 -11.78 -15.34
C ALA A 165 9.09 -12.49 -14.22
N GLY A 166 10.33 -12.06 -13.93
CA GLY A 166 11.17 -12.61 -12.87
C GLY A 166 10.55 -12.46 -11.48
N VAL A 167 10.08 -11.26 -11.12
CA VAL A 167 9.44 -11.05 -9.80
C VAL A 167 8.11 -11.83 -9.67
N THR A 168 7.34 -11.99 -10.76
CA THR A 168 6.13 -12.81 -10.75
C THR A 168 6.44 -14.28 -10.53
N GLU A 169 7.49 -14.79 -11.13
CA GLU A 169 7.93 -16.18 -10.90
C GLU A 169 8.43 -16.37 -9.45
N ALA A 170 9.18 -15.39 -8.91
CA ALA A 170 9.59 -15.41 -7.52
C ALA A 170 8.38 -15.41 -6.56
N TYR A 171 7.35 -14.62 -6.84
CA TYR A 171 6.11 -14.63 -6.06
C TYR A 171 5.36 -15.96 -6.11
N LYS A 172 5.27 -16.60 -7.29
CA LYS A 172 4.67 -17.93 -7.43
C LYS A 172 5.41 -18.96 -6.59
N ARG A 173 6.74 -18.93 -6.59
CA ARG A 173 7.55 -19.83 -5.75
C ARG A 173 7.31 -19.59 -4.25
N TYR A 174 7.21 -18.35 -3.84
CA TYR A 174 6.83 -18.01 -2.46
C TYR A 174 5.48 -18.65 -2.09
N LEU A 175 4.44 -18.49 -2.91
CA LEU A 175 3.12 -19.11 -2.65
C LEU A 175 3.18 -20.63 -2.57
N GLN A 176 4.01 -21.29 -3.39
CA GLN A 176 4.21 -22.74 -3.32
C GLN A 176 4.82 -23.17 -1.98
N HIS A 177 5.84 -22.45 -1.49
CA HIS A 177 6.47 -22.74 -0.20
C HIS A 177 5.49 -22.58 0.97
N VAL A 178 4.71 -21.50 0.98
CA VAL A 178 3.70 -21.27 2.03
C VAL A 178 2.64 -22.38 2.01
N SER A 179 2.15 -22.75 0.83
CA SER A 179 1.16 -23.82 0.68
C SER A 179 1.68 -25.19 1.16
N ALA A 180 2.93 -25.53 0.83
CA ALA A 180 3.56 -26.76 1.27
C ALA A 180 3.76 -26.80 2.81
N ALA A 181 4.21 -25.71 3.40
CA ALA A 181 4.35 -25.58 4.85
C ALA A 181 3.02 -25.75 5.58
N GLY A 182 1.96 -25.10 5.11
CA GLY A 182 0.62 -25.24 5.67
C GLY A 182 0.03 -26.64 5.55
N ALA A 183 0.33 -27.37 4.49
CA ALA A 183 -0.08 -28.77 4.33
C ALA A 183 0.64 -29.70 5.34
N GLN A 184 1.95 -29.47 5.57
CA GLN A 184 2.74 -30.26 6.54
C GLN A 184 2.28 -30.07 7.99
N VAL A 185 1.89 -28.85 8.35
CA VAL A 185 1.34 -28.57 9.70
C VAL A 185 0.03 -29.33 9.91
N ARG A 186 -0.90 -29.26 8.95
CA ARG A 186 -2.18 -29.99 9.01
C ARG A 186 -2.05 -31.51 9.02
N ALA A 187 -0.97 -32.07 8.46
CA ALA A 187 -0.74 -33.53 8.46
C ALA A 187 -0.13 -34.06 9.78
N ARG A 188 0.33 -33.17 10.66
CA ARG A 188 0.97 -33.52 11.94
C ARG A 188 0.09 -33.30 13.18
N GLY A 189 -1.05 -32.63 13.01
CA GLY A 189 -2.05 -32.45 14.06
C GLY A 189 -3.25 -33.36 13.88
#